data_858b78ea81c0da54d371e660fa2f6342
#
_entry.id   858b78ea81c0da54d371e660fa2f6342
#
_cell.length_a   1.000
_cell.length_b   1.000
_cell.length_c   1.000
_cell.angle_alpha   90.00
_cell.angle_beta   90.00
_cell.angle_gamma   90.00
#
_symmetry.space_group_name_H-M   'P 1'
#
loop_
_entity.id
_entity.type
_entity.pdbx_description
1 polymer ?
#
loop_
_entity_poly.entity_id
_entity_poly.type
_entity_poly.pdbx_seq_one_letter_code
_entity_poly.pdbx_strand_id
1 'polypeptide(L)'
;MRPSATELADLADCIASFDKLLAGSVLTTRNFAQYVELNEKFHGRVIKLANSQILTRQIERAVSLPFASASAFVMVQAALPEAQTMFMIAQDHHRCVLQAIEAGESARAESLMREHARLAHRNLEGALRTQRTRRLVPGSGLIRMRSAVSG
;
A
#
# COMPACT_ATOMS: atom_id res chain seq x y z
N MET A 1 -2.55 -18.78 15.47
CA MET A 1 -1.34 -18.48 16.28
C MET A 1 -1.31 -16.97 16.48
N ARG A 2 -0.99 -16.47 17.67
CA ARG A 2 -0.81 -15.02 17.90
C ARG A 2 0.61 -14.61 17.54
N PRO A 3 0.82 -13.41 16.97
CA PRO A 3 2.15 -12.88 16.72
C PRO A 3 2.97 -12.77 18.02
N SER A 4 4.27 -12.93 17.92
CA SER A 4 5.20 -12.70 19.03
C SER A 4 5.36 -11.21 19.33
N ALA A 5 5.82 -10.88 20.53
CA ALA A 5 6.11 -9.49 20.92
C ALA A 5 7.15 -8.84 19.98
N THR A 6 8.13 -9.60 19.51
CA THR A 6 9.14 -9.10 18.56
C THR A 6 8.54 -8.76 17.20
N GLU A 7 7.64 -9.61 16.67
CA GLU A 7 6.97 -9.35 15.39
C GLU A 7 6.07 -8.12 15.46
N LEU A 8 5.37 -7.92 16.58
CA LEU A 8 4.55 -6.72 16.81
C LEU A 8 5.42 -5.47 16.94
N ALA A 9 6.53 -5.54 17.69
CA ALA A 9 7.48 -4.43 17.80
C ALA A 9 8.06 -4.04 16.45
N ASP A 10 8.40 -5.00 15.61
CA ASP A 10 8.89 -4.79 14.26
C ASP A 10 7.88 -4.04 13.36
N LEU A 11 6.59 -4.34 13.51
CA LEU A 11 5.52 -3.59 12.80
C LEU A 11 5.36 -2.18 13.36
N ALA A 12 5.39 -2.03 14.69
CA ALA A 12 5.31 -0.73 15.36
C ALA A 12 6.47 0.20 14.94
N ASP A 13 7.69 -0.31 14.84
CA ASP A 13 8.85 0.44 14.35
C ASP A 13 8.67 0.90 12.90
N CYS A 14 8.05 0.04 12.07
CA CYS A 14 7.71 0.40 10.70
C CYS A 14 6.70 1.55 10.65
N ILE A 15 5.65 1.50 11.47
CA ILE A 15 4.66 2.56 11.63
C ILE A 15 5.32 3.87 12.08
N ALA A 16 6.16 3.83 13.12
CA ALA A 16 6.87 5.01 13.61
C ALA A 16 7.79 5.64 12.53
N SER A 17 8.37 4.81 11.66
CA SER A 17 9.19 5.29 10.54
C SER A 17 8.35 6.00 9.48
N PHE A 18 7.16 5.50 9.15
CA PHE A 18 6.20 6.20 8.29
C PHE A 18 5.78 7.54 8.89
N ASP A 19 5.47 7.57 10.19
CA ASP A 19 5.02 8.78 10.87
C ASP A 19 6.09 9.88 10.81
N LYS A 20 7.35 9.53 11.03
CA LYS A 20 8.47 10.46 10.88
C LYS A 20 8.60 10.96 9.43
N LEU A 21 8.43 10.05 8.46
CA LEU A 21 8.53 10.40 7.04
C LEU A 21 7.43 11.36 6.60
N LEU A 22 6.20 11.16 7.10
CA LEU A 22 5.01 11.93 6.72
C LEU A 22 4.80 13.21 7.57
N ALA A 23 5.58 13.41 8.64
CA ALA A 23 5.48 14.60 9.50
C ALA A 23 5.90 15.91 8.79
N GLY A 24 6.62 15.82 7.66
CA GLY A 24 7.01 16.96 6.85
C GLY A 24 5.84 17.52 6.03
N SER A 25 5.85 18.83 5.78
CA SER A 25 4.80 19.52 5.03
C SER A 25 4.87 19.28 3.51
N VAL A 26 5.98 18.80 2.99
CA VAL A 26 6.21 18.54 1.56
C VAL A 26 6.91 17.21 1.37
N LEU A 27 6.29 16.33 0.59
CA LEU A 27 6.90 15.06 0.20
C LEU A 27 7.81 15.27 -1.02
N THR A 28 9.11 15.11 -0.81
CA THR A 28 10.11 15.16 -1.88
C THR A 28 10.19 13.81 -2.61
N THR A 29 10.83 13.77 -3.78
CA THR A 29 11.10 12.51 -4.50
C THR A 29 11.84 11.48 -3.62
N ARG A 30 12.74 11.96 -2.76
CA ARG A 30 13.46 11.11 -1.79
C ARG A 30 12.50 10.49 -0.76
N ASN A 31 11.54 11.29 -0.25
CA ASN A 31 10.53 10.79 0.69
C ASN A 31 9.66 9.70 0.05
N PHE A 32 9.34 9.83 -1.24
CA PHE A 32 8.58 8.79 -1.96
C PHE A 32 9.34 7.48 -2.07
N ALA A 33 10.63 7.51 -2.39
CA ALA A 33 11.44 6.29 -2.43
C ALA A 33 11.47 5.60 -1.06
N GLN A 34 11.66 6.37 0.01
CA GLN A 34 11.60 5.86 1.39
C GLN A 34 10.21 5.31 1.75
N TYR A 35 9.14 5.99 1.28
CA TYR A 35 7.78 5.49 1.49
C TYR A 35 7.57 4.13 0.83
N VAL A 36 8.04 3.95 -0.41
CA VAL A 36 7.98 2.65 -1.12
C VAL A 36 8.65 1.55 -0.32
N GLU A 37 9.88 1.78 0.16
CA GLU A 37 10.63 0.80 0.95
C GLU A 37 9.91 0.43 2.25
N LEU A 38 9.39 1.43 2.98
CA LEU A 38 8.63 1.21 4.20
C LEU A 38 7.32 0.46 3.93
N ASN A 39 6.63 0.77 2.84
CA ASN A 39 5.39 0.13 2.44
C ASN A 39 5.60 -1.35 2.13
N GLU A 40 6.62 -1.68 1.35
CA GLU A 40 7.00 -3.06 1.06
C GLU A 40 7.39 -3.83 2.35
N LYS A 41 8.16 -3.18 3.22
CA LYS A 41 8.57 -3.75 4.49
C LYS A 41 7.38 -4.04 5.41
N PHE A 42 6.42 -3.10 5.53
CA PHE A 42 5.20 -3.29 6.33
C PHE A 42 4.37 -4.46 5.81
N HIS A 43 4.03 -4.45 4.52
CA HIS A 43 3.22 -5.51 3.90
C HIS A 43 3.92 -6.88 3.97
N GLY A 44 5.23 -6.92 3.74
CA GLY A 44 6.01 -8.14 3.87
C GLY A 44 6.01 -8.72 5.29
N ARG A 45 6.03 -7.87 6.32
CA ARG A 45 5.91 -8.30 7.73
C ARG A 45 4.52 -8.83 8.04
N VAL A 46 3.47 -8.14 7.61
CA VAL A 46 2.08 -8.62 7.77
C VAL A 46 1.90 -9.99 7.14
N ILE A 47 2.43 -10.22 5.95
CA ILE A 47 2.38 -11.53 5.28
C ILE A 47 3.09 -12.61 6.11
N LYS A 48 4.25 -12.30 6.66
CA LYS A 48 5.01 -13.25 7.49
C LYS A 48 4.30 -13.66 8.77
N LEU A 49 3.45 -12.79 9.35
CA LEU A 49 2.64 -13.14 10.52
C LEU A 49 1.68 -14.30 10.29
N ALA A 50 1.30 -14.58 9.04
CA ALA A 50 0.49 -15.76 8.71
C ALA A 50 1.21 -17.08 9.01
N ASN A 51 2.54 -17.06 9.18
CA ASN A 51 3.40 -18.22 9.44
C ASN A 51 3.09 -19.42 8.53
N SER A 52 2.82 -19.15 7.25
CA SER A 52 2.44 -20.13 6.25
C SER A 52 3.29 -19.97 5.00
N GLN A 53 4.19 -20.91 4.77
CA GLN A 53 5.02 -20.91 3.56
C GLN A 53 4.18 -21.00 2.28
N ILE A 54 3.05 -21.68 2.31
CA ILE A 54 2.14 -21.80 1.16
C ILE A 54 1.56 -20.44 0.82
N LEU A 55 1.01 -19.73 1.82
CA LEU A 55 0.46 -18.39 1.63
C LEU A 55 1.53 -17.41 1.16
N THR A 56 2.71 -17.43 1.79
CA THR A 56 3.82 -16.55 1.41
C THR A 56 4.18 -16.74 -0.06
N ARG A 57 4.38 -17.99 -0.53
CA ARG A 57 4.69 -18.28 -1.94
C ARG A 57 3.57 -17.84 -2.89
N GLN A 58 2.31 -18.04 -2.52
CA GLN A 58 1.18 -17.63 -3.35
C GLN A 58 1.11 -16.10 -3.48
N ILE A 59 1.33 -15.37 -2.38
CA ILE A 59 1.34 -13.91 -2.39
C ILE A 59 2.55 -13.38 -3.18
N GLU A 60 3.75 -13.93 -2.97
CA GLU A 60 4.95 -13.57 -3.73
C GLU A 60 4.73 -13.74 -5.23
N ARG A 61 4.09 -14.84 -5.62
CA ARG A 61 3.73 -15.10 -7.02
C ARG A 61 2.68 -14.10 -7.54
N ALA A 62 1.71 -13.73 -6.73
CA ALA A 62 0.69 -12.74 -7.11
C ALA A 62 1.30 -11.34 -7.26
N VAL A 63 2.13 -10.89 -6.31
CA VAL A 63 2.75 -9.56 -6.33
C VAL A 63 3.86 -9.42 -7.37
N SER A 64 4.38 -10.52 -7.92
CA SER A 64 5.30 -10.49 -9.06
C SER A 64 4.63 -10.11 -10.38
N LEU A 65 3.30 -10.15 -10.45
CA LEU A 65 2.55 -9.71 -11.62
C LEU A 65 2.59 -8.17 -11.74
N PRO A 66 2.55 -7.62 -12.96
CA PRO A 66 2.46 -6.19 -13.17
C PRO A 66 1.30 -5.58 -12.37
N PHE A 67 1.55 -4.45 -11.70
CA PHE A 67 0.58 -3.69 -10.89
C PHE A 67 0.05 -4.38 -9.62
N ALA A 68 0.56 -5.54 -9.24
CA ALA A 68 0.05 -6.30 -8.10
C ALA A 68 0.84 -6.07 -6.79
N SER A 69 2.00 -5.43 -6.82
CA SER A 69 2.74 -5.11 -5.59
C SER A 69 2.08 -3.99 -4.79
N ALA A 70 2.23 -4.02 -3.48
CA ALA A 70 1.70 -2.99 -2.58
C ALA A 70 2.19 -1.56 -2.92
N SER A 71 3.35 -1.45 -3.55
CA SER A 71 3.98 -0.17 -3.92
C SER A 71 3.86 0.18 -5.40
N ALA A 72 3.20 -0.65 -6.21
CA ALA A 72 3.15 -0.49 -7.68
C ALA A 72 2.71 0.92 -8.13
N PHE A 73 1.90 1.61 -7.35
CA PHE A 73 1.29 2.89 -7.70
C PHE A 73 1.76 4.07 -6.86
N VAL A 74 2.61 3.84 -5.86
CA VAL A 74 3.08 4.90 -4.95
C VAL A 74 3.75 6.04 -5.72
N MET A 75 4.61 5.72 -6.69
CA MET A 75 5.30 6.73 -7.50
C MET A 75 4.35 7.55 -8.39
N VAL A 76 3.27 6.95 -8.84
CA VAL A 76 2.25 7.63 -9.65
C VAL A 76 1.37 8.52 -8.79
N GLN A 77 1.01 8.04 -7.61
CA GLN A 77 0.27 8.83 -6.60
C GLN A 77 1.05 10.07 -6.19
N ALA A 78 2.38 9.99 -6.14
CA ALA A 78 3.26 11.10 -5.82
C ALA A 78 3.09 12.32 -6.73
N ALA A 79 2.66 12.10 -7.98
CA ALA A 79 2.44 13.16 -8.96
C ALA A 79 1.04 13.80 -8.86
N LEU A 80 0.17 13.32 -7.98
CA LEU A 80 -1.18 13.84 -7.78
C LEU A 80 -1.18 14.97 -6.74
N PRO A 81 -2.02 16.00 -6.91
CA PRO A 81 -2.14 17.09 -5.93
C PRO A 81 -2.51 16.60 -4.53
N GLU A 82 -3.29 15.52 -4.43
CA GLU A 82 -3.80 14.95 -3.20
C GLU A 82 -2.85 13.91 -2.57
N ALA A 83 -1.64 13.75 -3.12
CA ALA A 83 -0.69 12.69 -2.73
C ALA A 83 -0.47 12.61 -1.22
N GLN A 84 -0.24 13.74 -0.56
CA GLN A 84 0.00 13.78 0.87
C GLN A 84 -1.20 13.24 1.67
N THR A 85 -2.40 13.70 1.34
CA THR A 85 -3.64 13.21 1.97
C THR A 85 -3.82 11.71 1.77
N MET A 86 -3.56 11.22 0.57
CA MET A 86 -3.65 9.79 0.25
C MET A 86 -2.70 8.96 1.09
N PHE A 87 -1.45 9.41 1.27
CA PHE A 87 -0.46 8.71 2.08
C PHE A 87 -0.79 8.77 3.57
N MET A 88 -1.34 9.86 4.05
CA MET A 88 -1.81 9.96 5.44
C MET A 88 -2.96 8.99 5.72
N ILE A 89 -3.93 8.87 4.81
CA ILE A 89 -5.04 7.91 4.93
C ILE A 89 -4.50 6.46 4.87
N ALA A 90 -3.60 6.18 3.94
CA ALA A 90 -2.99 4.86 3.83
C ALA A 90 -2.21 4.48 5.10
N GLN A 91 -1.49 5.44 5.68
CA GLN A 91 -0.76 5.25 6.94
C GLN A 91 -1.71 5.04 8.13
N ASP A 92 -2.85 5.72 8.17
CA ASP A 92 -3.86 5.49 9.20
C ASP A 92 -4.43 4.07 9.12
N HIS A 93 -4.66 3.57 7.90
CA HIS A 93 -5.03 2.16 7.70
C HIS A 93 -3.95 1.21 8.24
N HIS A 94 -2.65 1.48 8.02
CA HIS A 94 -1.57 0.67 8.56
C HIS A 94 -1.60 0.62 10.09
N ARG A 95 -1.82 1.76 10.78
CA ARG A 95 -1.97 1.82 12.24
C ARG A 95 -3.16 1.00 12.72
N CYS A 96 -4.31 1.18 12.06
CA CYS A 96 -5.52 0.43 12.41
C CYS A 96 -5.35 -1.08 12.20
N VAL A 97 -4.61 -1.50 11.17
CA VAL A 97 -4.27 -2.92 10.93
C VAL A 97 -3.40 -3.46 12.06
N LEU A 98 -2.36 -2.72 12.47
CA LEU A 98 -1.52 -3.14 13.60
C LEU A 98 -2.36 -3.29 14.88
N GLN A 99 -3.18 -2.29 15.22
CA GLN A 99 -4.09 -2.34 16.37
C GLN A 99 -5.02 -3.57 16.34
N ALA A 100 -5.59 -3.88 15.18
CA ALA A 100 -6.46 -5.04 15.02
C ALA A 100 -5.70 -6.36 15.20
N ILE A 101 -4.44 -6.43 14.73
CA ILE A 101 -3.58 -7.60 14.92
C ILE A 101 -3.23 -7.77 16.43
N GLU A 102 -2.84 -6.70 17.10
CA GLU A 102 -2.53 -6.69 18.53
C GLU A 102 -3.73 -7.14 19.37
N ALA A 103 -4.93 -6.68 19.02
CA ALA A 103 -6.18 -7.06 19.67
C ALA A 103 -6.63 -8.50 19.32
N GLY A 104 -6.03 -9.15 18.30
CA GLY A 104 -6.46 -10.46 17.82
C GLY A 104 -7.75 -10.41 16.99
N GLU A 105 -8.11 -9.24 16.47
CA GLU A 105 -9.31 -8.96 15.69
C GLU A 105 -9.08 -9.25 14.19
N SER A 106 -8.94 -10.53 13.82
CA SER A 106 -8.55 -10.93 12.47
C SER A 106 -9.53 -10.45 11.37
N ALA A 107 -10.84 -10.50 11.64
CA ALA A 107 -11.85 -10.03 10.69
C ALA A 107 -11.77 -8.51 10.47
N ARG A 108 -11.43 -7.73 11.51
CA ARG A 108 -11.19 -6.29 11.40
C ARG A 108 -9.93 -6.01 10.60
N ALA A 109 -8.83 -6.71 10.89
CA ALA A 109 -7.58 -6.57 10.13
C ALA A 109 -7.77 -6.87 8.64
N GLU A 110 -8.51 -7.95 8.30
CA GLU A 110 -8.87 -8.29 6.93
C GLU A 110 -9.68 -7.17 6.26
N SER A 111 -10.71 -6.66 6.92
CA SER A 111 -11.58 -5.60 6.39
C SER A 111 -10.79 -4.31 6.13
N LEU A 112 -9.89 -3.94 7.04
CA LEU A 112 -9.01 -2.78 6.89
C LEU A 112 -8.02 -2.94 5.73
N MET A 113 -7.41 -4.11 5.58
CA MET A 113 -6.50 -4.39 4.45
C MET A 113 -7.25 -4.40 3.12
N ARG A 114 -8.49 -4.88 3.10
CA ARG A 114 -9.35 -4.83 1.91
C ARG A 114 -9.69 -3.39 1.51
N GLU A 115 -10.00 -2.53 2.49
CA GLU A 115 -10.26 -1.11 2.22
C GLU A 115 -8.98 -0.35 1.82
N HIS A 116 -7.85 -0.69 2.43
CA HIS A 116 -6.54 -0.17 2.02
C HIS A 116 -6.23 -0.49 0.55
N ALA A 117 -6.48 -1.72 0.10
CA ALA A 117 -6.32 -2.10 -1.30
C ALA A 117 -7.28 -1.35 -2.23
N ARG A 118 -8.53 -1.11 -1.81
CA ARG A 118 -9.49 -0.29 -2.57
C ARG A 118 -9.05 1.15 -2.71
N LEU A 119 -8.45 1.73 -1.66
CA LEU A 119 -7.87 3.07 -1.73
C LEU A 119 -6.78 3.13 -2.80
N ALA A 120 -5.85 2.18 -2.80
CA ALA A 120 -4.80 2.09 -3.82
C ALA A 120 -5.36 1.95 -5.25
N HIS A 121 -6.41 1.14 -5.43
CA HIS A 121 -7.08 0.98 -6.72
C HIS A 121 -7.75 2.28 -7.20
N ARG A 122 -8.49 2.99 -6.34
CA ARG A 122 -9.09 4.30 -6.68
C ARG A 122 -8.04 5.32 -7.09
N ASN A 123 -6.90 5.32 -6.39
CA ASN A 123 -5.79 6.23 -6.69
C ASN A 123 -5.17 5.91 -8.05
N LEU A 124 -5.04 4.62 -8.41
CA LEU A 124 -4.61 4.20 -9.73
C LEU A 124 -5.58 4.69 -10.82
N GLU A 125 -6.88 4.46 -10.64
CA GLU A 125 -7.90 4.92 -11.58
C GLU A 125 -7.82 6.44 -11.80
N GLY A 126 -7.65 7.21 -10.72
CA GLY A 126 -7.43 8.66 -10.78
C GLY A 126 -6.19 9.02 -11.60
N ALA A 127 -5.09 8.32 -11.36
CA ALA A 127 -3.83 8.54 -12.09
C ALA A 127 -3.90 8.19 -13.58
N LEU A 128 -4.73 7.20 -13.95
CA LEU A 128 -4.92 6.79 -15.35
C LEU A 128 -5.84 7.72 -16.16
N ARG A 129 -6.62 8.58 -15.49
CA ARG A 129 -7.58 9.48 -16.18
C ARG A 129 -6.92 10.56 -17.01
N THR A 130 -5.71 11.01 -16.64
CA THR A 130 -5.00 12.03 -17.39
C THR A 130 -3.86 11.41 -18.19
N GLN A 131 -3.66 11.90 -19.42
CA GLN A 131 -2.58 11.41 -20.29
C GLN A 131 -1.19 11.69 -19.69
N ARG A 132 -1.06 12.77 -18.90
CA ARG A 132 0.18 13.16 -18.22
C ARG A 132 0.57 12.15 -17.14
N THR A 133 -0.37 11.78 -16.25
CA THR A 133 -0.10 10.84 -15.15
C THR A 133 -0.05 9.40 -15.66
N ARG A 134 -0.83 9.05 -16.71
CA ARG A 134 -0.80 7.74 -17.32
C ARG A 134 0.61 7.34 -17.83
N ARG A 135 1.36 8.29 -18.40
CA ARG A 135 2.74 8.04 -18.88
C ARG A 135 3.72 7.69 -17.75
N LEU A 136 3.39 8.04 -16.50
CA LEU A 136 4.20 7.73 -15.32
C LEU A 136 3.94 6.32 -14.76
N VAL A 137 2.86 5.67 -15.22
CA VAL A 137 2.52 4.29 -14.80
C VAL A 137 3.33 3.30 -15.63
N PRO A 138 4.30 2.57 -15.03
CA PRO A 138 5.01 1.52 -15.73
C PRO A 138 4.02 0.48 -16.28
N GLY A 139 4.13 0.14 -17.56
CA GLY A 139 3.24 -0.84 -18.19
C GLY A 139 1.84 -0.31 -18.54
N SER A 140 1.59 1.00 -18.45
CA SER A 140 0.28 1.59 -18.78
C SER A 140 -0.23 1.26 -20.20
N GLY A 141 0.66 0.96 -21.15
CA GLY A 141 0.30 0.47 -22.48
C GLY A 141 -0.44 -0.86 -22.48
N LEU A 142 -0.31 -1.65 -21.43
CA LEU A 142 -1.02 -2.93 -21.26
C LEU A 142 -2.44 -2.75 -20.71
N ILE A 143 -2.76 -1.56 -20.19
CA ILE A 143 -4.06 -1.27 -19.58
C ILE A 143 -5.02 -0.79 -20.66
N ARG A 144 -6.03 -1.60 -20.98
CA ARG A 144 -7.14 -1.19 -21.85
C ARG A 144 -8.19 -0.48 -21.01
N MET A 145 -8.39 0.82 -21.24
CA MET A 145 -9.53 1.54 -20.68
C MET A 145 -10.80 1.06 -21.37
N ARG A 146 -11.79 0.60 -20.59
CA ARG A 146 -13.14 0.40 -21.14
C ARG A 146 -13.66 1.79 -21.52
N SER A 147 -13.95 1.99 -22.80
CA SER A 147 -14.70 3.17 -23.24
C SER A 147 -15.99 3.22 -22.44
N ALA A 148 -16.31 4.36 -21.82
CA ALA A 148 -17.63 4.56 -21.26
C ALA A 148 -18.61 4.41 -22.44
N VAL A 149 -19.43 3.37 -22.40
CA VAL A 149 -20.54 3.22 -23.32
C VAL A 149 -21.48 4.36 -22.98
N SER A 150 -21.53 5.36 -23.84
CA SER A 150 -22.55 6.41 -23.81
C SER A 150 -23.89 5.72 -24.02
N GLY A 151 -24.66 5.58 -22.95
CA GLY A 151 -26.05 5.19 -22.96
C GLY A 151 -26.90 6.42 -22.77
#